data_8dbbdafaa4228fe04e151bd492147f1f
#
_entry.id   8dbbdafaa4228fe04e151bd492147f1f
#
_cell.length_a   1.000
_cell.length_b   1.000
_cell.length_c   1.000
_cell.angle_alpha   90.00
_cell.angle_beta   90.00
_cell.angle_gamma   90.00
#
_symmetry.space_group_name_H-M   'P 1'
#
loop_
_entity.id
_entity.type
_entity.pdbx_description
1 polymer ?
#
loop_
_entity_poly.entity_id
_entity_poly.type
_entity_poly.pdbx_seq_one_letter_code
_entity_poly.pdbx_strand_id
1 'polypeptide(L)'
;NWKVYPGDVGYDSGHTWIILGQCKDKSAVIVHSTPNAGVQISGTPTPSGSYSSQAITLAQKYMSRYAGYTKYDYHTSSGNYIRRGNYFRWNRSTLSDPDGYLNMTADQILADLFN
;
A
#
# COMPACT_ATOMS: atom_id res chain seq x y z
N ASN A 1 6.69 -13.77 -7.81
CA ASN A 1 6.95 -13.44 -6.66
C ASN A 1 6.87 -12.02 -6.31
N TRP A 2 6.59 -11.57 -5.15
CA TRP A 2 6.30 -10.22 -4.73
C TRP A 2 5.04 -9.61 -5.35
N LYS A 3 4.23 -10.38 -6.06
CA LYS A 3 3.01 -9.86 -6.66
C LYS A 3 1.89 -9.82 -5.62
N VAL A 4 1.31 -8.62 -5.44
CA VAL A 4 0.17 -8.40 -4.58
C VAL A 4 -0.90 -7.66 -5.36
N TYR A 5 -2.14 -7.73 -4.89
CA TYR A 5 -3.28 -7.14 -5.59
C TYR A 5 -4.07 -6.22 -4.66
N PRO A 6 -4.76 -5.22 -5.22
CA PRO A 6 -5.64 -4.38 -4.42
C PRO A 6 -6.61 -5.21 -3.59
N GLY A 7 -6.70 -4.88 -2.31
CA GLY A 7 -7.55 -5.61 -1.38
C GLY A 7 -6.89 -6.79 -0.69
N ASP A 8 -5.72 -7.21 -1.12
CA ASP A 8 -4.98 -8.25 -0.40
C ASP A 8 -4.69 -7.77 1.02
N VAL A 9 -4.79 -8.67 1.99
CA VAL A 9 -4.49 -8.36 3.39
C VAL A 9 -3.15 -8.99 3.73
N GLY A 10 -2.23 -8.13 4.17
CA GLY A 10 -0.93 -8.57 4.63
C GLY A 10 -0.87 -8.58 6.14
N TYR A 11 -0.10 -9.48 6.71
CA TYR A 11 0.06 -9.53 8.16
C TYR A 11 1.38 -10.19 8.55
N ASP A 12 1.85 -9.83 9.72
CA ASP A 12 2.93 -10.52 10.42
C ASP A 12 2.54 -10.61 11.89
N SER A 13 3.48 -10.97 12.75
CA SER A 13 3.17 -11.17 14.16
C SER A 13 2.75 -9.89 14.90
N GLY A 14 3.06 -8.72 14.35
CA GLY A 14 2.83 -7.47 15.05
C GLY A 14 2.02 -6.44 14.28
N HIS A 15 1.62 -6.74 13.05
CA HIS A 15 0.98 -5.71 12.22
C HIS A 15 0.11 -6.32 11.13
N THR A 16 -0.86 -5.54 10.69
CA THR A 16 -1.74 -5.90 9.58
C THR A 16 -1.90 -4.69 8.67
N TRP A 17 -1.96 -4.93 7.38
CA TRP A 17 -2.12 -3.86 6.39
C TRP A 17 -2.95 -4.38 5.22
N ILE A 18 -3.48 -3.44 4.44
CA ILE A 18 -4.27 -3.75 3.23
C ILE A 18 -3.52 -3.15 2.04
N ILE A 19 -3.38 -3.93 0.98
CA ILE A 19 -2.77 -3.44 -0.25
C ILE A 19 -3.78 -2.56 -0.98
N LEU A 20 -3.39 -1.32 -1.26
CA LEU A 20 -4.16 -0.43 -2.11
C LEU A 20 -3.79 -0.63 -3.58
N GLY A 21 -2.52 -0.81 -3.88
CA GLY A 21 -2.05 -1.09 -5.22
C GLY A 21 -0.55 -1.30 -5.25
N GLN A 22 -0.06 -1.93 -6.32
CA GLN A 22 1.35 -2.21 -6.51
C GLN A 22 1.91 -1.40 -7.67
N CYS A 23 3.14 -0.93 -7.51
CA CYS A 23 3.87 -0.18 -8.53
C CYS A 23 4.71 -1.11 -9.39
N LYS A 24 5.28 -0.56 -10.47
CA LYS A 24 6.11 -1.33 -11.40
C LYS A 24 7.39 -1.83 -10.73
N ASP A 25 7.94 -1.08 -9.78
CA ASP A 25 9.14 -1.48 -9.05
C ASP A 25 8.84 -2.51 -7.94
N LYS A 26 7.62 -3.01 -7.87
CA LYS A 26 7.12 -3.98 -6.90
C LYS A 26 6.91 -3.44 -5.50
N SER A 27 7.17 -2.15 -5.25
CA SER A 27 6.70 -1.52 -4.03
C SER A 27 5.18 -1.40 -4.04
N ALA A 28 4.56 -1.24 -2.90
CA ALA A 28 3.11 -1.15 -2.82
C ALA A 28 2.66 0.00 -1.93
N VAL A 29 1.56 0.61 -2.32
CA VAL A 29 0.85 1.55 -1.47
C VAL A 29 -0.09 0.74 -0.60
N ILE A 30 -0.05 0.99 0.69
CA ILE A 30 -0.81 0.23 1.68
C ILE A 30 -1.66 1.16 2.54
N VAL A 31 -2.70 0.59 3.11
CA VAL A 31 -3.50 1.24 4.16
C VAL A 31 -3.23 0.47 5.44
N HIS A 32 -2.84 1.17 6.49
CA HIS A 32 -2.61 0.54 7.78
C HIS A 32 -2.86 1.53 8.91
N SER A 33 -2.92 1.02 10.13
CA SER A 33 -3.04 1.86 11.32
C SER A 33 -1.71 1.83 12.07
N THR A 34 -1.19 3.00 12.40
CA THR A 34 0.08 3.12 13.10
C THR A 34 -0.11 3.83 14.45
N PRO A 35 0.69 3.49 15.46
CA PRO A 35 0.65 4.23 16.73
C PRO A 35 0.90 5.72 16.48
N ASN A 36 0.11 6.55 17.15
CA ASN A 36 0.21 8.02 17.11
C ASN A 36 -0.24 8.67 15.80
N ALA A 37 -0.59 7.91 14.79
CA ALA A 37 -1.02 8.47 13.51
C ALA A 37 -2.39 7.97 13.08
N GLY A 38 -2.85 6.83 13.61
CA GLY A 38 -4.13 6.26 13.20
C GLY A 38 -4.05 5.59 11.83
N VAL A 39 -5.14 5.60 11.10
CA VAL A 39 -5.22 4.97 9.78
C VAL A 39 -4.53 5.87 8.76
N GLN A 40 -3.56 5.32 8.06
CA GLN A 40 -2.74 6.06 7.12
C GLN A 40 -2.56 5.29 5.82
N ILE A 41 -2.32 6.03 4.75
CA ILE A 41 -1.88 5.47 3.48
C ILE A 41 -0.38 5.70 3.38
N SER A 42 0.37 4.64 3.20
CA SER A 42 1.83 4.68 3.19
C SER A 42 2.38 3.89 2.01
N GLY A 43 3.63 4.14 1.65
CA GLY A 43 4.32 3.36 0.64
C GLY A 43 5.35 2.43 1.26
N THR A 44 5.48 1.24 0.71
CA THR A 44 6.55 0.32 1.12
C THR A 44 7.83 0.62 0.36
N PRO A 45 8.98 0.20 0.88
CA PRO A 45 10.18 0.11 0.04
C PRO A 45 9.99 -0.97 -1.04
N THR A 46 10.94 -1.05 -1.97
CA THR A 46 10.96 -2.15 -2.94
C THR A 46 11.27 -3.46 -2.23
N PRO A 47 11.00 -4.62 -2.85
CA PRO A 47 11.35 -5.90 -2.22
C PRO A 47 12.84 -6.02 -1.87
N SER A 48 13.71 -5.33 -2.59
CA SER A 48 15.16 -5.32 -2.29
C SER A 48 15.51 -4.40 -1.13
N GLY A 49 14.57 -3.60 -0.63
CA GLY A 49 14.77 -2.74 0.52
C GLY A 49 15.05 -1.27 0.21
N SER A 50 14.91 -0.85 -1.04
CA SER A 50 15.13 0.55 -1.39
C SER A 50 13.96 1.42 -0.95
N TYR A 51 14.24 2.47 -0.22
CA TYR A 51 13.27 3.48 0.17
C TYR A 51 13.09 4.58 -0.87
N SER A 52 13.82 4.51 -1.98
CA SER A 52 13.56 5.33 -3.16
C SER A 52 12.56 4.59 -4.05
N SER A 53 11.39 4.32 -3.52
CA SER A 53 10.39 3.52 -4.20
C SER A 53 9.28 4.36 -4.78
N GLN A 54 8.64 3.83 -5.83
CA GLN A 54 7.50 4.50 -6.45
C GLN A 54 6.33 4.63 -5.48
N ALA A 55 6.12 3.63 -4.63
CA ALA A 55 5.01 3.67 -3.68
C ALA A 55 5.18 4.78 -2.65
N ILE A 56 6.40 4.98 -2.14
CA ILE A 56 6.66 6.06 -1.19
C ILE A 56 6.44 7.42 -1.85
N THR A 57 6.91 7.59 -3.08
CA THR A 57 6.70 8.82 -3.84
C THR A 57 5.22 9.09 -4.06
N LEU A 58 4.46 8.06 -4.43
CA LEU A 58 3.02 8.20 -4.63
C LEU A 58 2.28 8.56 -3.35
N ALA A 59 2.58 7.88 -2.26
CA ALA A 59 1.93 8.16 -0.99
C ALA A 59 2.19 9.61 -0.57
N GLN A 60 3.42 10.07 -0.71
CA GLN A 60 3.77 11.45 -0.41
C GLN A 60 3.02 12.44 -1.31
N LYS A 61 2.95 12.15 -2.60
CA LYS A 61 2.29 13.02 -3.57
C LYS A 61 0.83 13.26 -3.22
N TYR A 62 0.11 12.20 -2.89
CA TYR A 62 -1.33 12.31 -2.66
C TYR A 62 -1.68 12.67 -1.23
N MET A 63 -0.98 12.12 -0.26
CA MET A 63 -1.34 12.30 1.14
C MET A 63 -0.87 13.62 1.73
N SER A 64 0.18 14.22 1.20
CA SER A 64 0.63 15.54 1.67
C SER A 64 -0.40 16.64 1.45
N ARG A 65 -1.45 16.38 0.67
CA ARG A 65 -2.56 17.31 0.47
C ARG A 65 -3.43 17.46 1.71
N TYR A 66 -3.33 16.55 2.66
CA TYR A 66 -4.25 16.49 3.80
C TYR A 66 -3.53 16.93 5.07
N ALA A 67 -4.13 17.91 5.78
CA ALA A 67 -3.47 18.57 6.91
C ALA A 67 -3.16 17.62 8.07
N GLY A 68 -3.95 16.60 8.26
CA GLY A 68 -3.73 15.62 9.33
C GLY A 68 -2.70 14.55 9.04
N TYR A 69 -2.14 14.55 7.83
CA TYR A 69 -1.19 13.50 7.44
C TYR A 69 0.22 13.92 7.82
N THR A 70 0.98 13.01 8.42
CA THR A 70 2.33 13.31 8.84
C THR A 70 3.34 12.67 7.91
N LYS A 71 4.50 13.30 7.79
CA LYS A 71 5.57 12.78 6.95
C LYS A 71 6.04 11.39 7.38
N TYR A 72 5.94 11.09 8.66
CA TYR A 72 6.32 9.81 9.20
C TYR A 72 5.59 8.65 8.51
N ASP A 73 4.38 8.88 8.07
CA ASP A 73 3.52 7.83 7.55
C ASP A 73 3.61 7.66 6.05
N TYR A 74 4.53 8.35 5.39
CA TYR A 74 4.70 8.17 3.96
C TYR A 74 5.32 6.83 3.60
N HIS A 75 6.02 6.20 4.53
CA HIS A 75 6.67 4.92 4.29
C HIS A 75 6.64 4.07 5.55
N THR A 76 6.84 2.79 5.36
CA THR A 76 6.92 1.84 6.47
C THR A 76 8.34 1.88 7.03
N SER A 77 8.48 2.36 8.23
CA SER A 77 9.81 2.57 8.83
C SER A 77 10.46 1.30 9.34
N SER A 78 9.68 0.25 9.58
CA SER A 78 10.18 -0.90 10.33
C SER A 78 10.31 -2.16 9.52
N GLY A 79 10.20 -2.09 8.22
CA GLY A 79 10.42 -3.29 7.47
C GLY A 79 9.79 -3.29 6.10
N ASN A 80 10.09 -4.33 5.42
CA ASN A 80 9.68 -4.51 4.04
C ASN A 80 8.45 -5.41 4.03
N TYR A 81 7.27 -4.81 4.12
CA TYR A 81 6.03 -5.56 4.21
C TYR A 81 5.78 -6.44 2.99
N ILE A 82 6.22 -6.00 1.80
CA ILE A 82 6.08 -6.83 0.61
C ILE A 82 6.84 -8.15 0.77
N ARG A 83 8.03 -8.08 1.34
CA ARG A 83 8.91 -9.23 1.46
C ARG A 83 8.62 -10.08 2.69
N ARG A 84 8.24 -9.44 3.79
CA ARG A 84 8.11 -10.11 5.09
C ARG A 84 6.72 -10.60 5.41
N GLY A 85 5.71 -10.01 4.80
CA GLY A 85 4.34 -10.29 5.17
C GLY A 85 3.84 -11.61 4.62
N ASN A 86 2.89 -12.16 5.32
CA ASN A 86 2.02 -13.20 4.80
C ASN A 86 0.80 -12.54 4.20
N TYR A 87 0.24 -13.12 3.16
CA TYR A 87 -0.88 -12.49 2.46
C TYR A 87 -2.01 -13.46 2.25
N PHE A 88 -3.25 -12.95 2.33
CA PHE A 88 -4.39 -13.67 1.80
C PHE A 88 -5.21 -12.76 0.90
N ARG A 89 -5.93 -13.36 -0.02
CA ARG A 89 -6.71 -12.67 -1.04
C ARG A 89 -8.17 -13.04 -0.89
N TRP A 90 -9.02 -12.05 -1.09
CA TRP A 90 -10.45 -12.29 -1.06
C TRP A 90 -10.88 -13.18 -2.22
N ASN A 91 -11.81 -14.08 -1.93
CA ASN A 91 -12.44 -14.88 -2.97
C ASN A 91 -13.28 -13.96 -3.87
N ARG A 92 -13.14 -14.11 -5.18
CA ARG A 92 -13.86 -13.28 -6.15
C ARG A 92 -15.37 -13.40 -6.05
N SER A 93 -15.88 -14.52 -5.56
CA SER A 93 -17.31 -14.68 -5.33
C SER A 93 -17.78 -13.95 -4.09
N THR A 94 -16.87 -13.61 -3.18
CA THR A 94 -17.20 -12.86 -1.98
C THR A 94 -17.06 -11.35 -2.19
N LEU A 95 -16.02 -10.95 -2.92
CA LEU A 95 -15.72 -9.54 -3.11
C LEU A 95 -15.55 -9.28 -4.61
N SER A 96 -16.49 -8.52 -5.18
CA SER A 96 -16.44 -8.17 -6.60
C SER A 96 -15.53 -6.96 -6.84
N ASP A 97 -15.16 -6.77 -8.09
CA ASP A 97 -14.30 -5.67 -8.52
C ASP A 97 -14.91 -4.96 -9.72
N PRO A 98 -16.05 -4.26 -9.53
CA PRO A 98 -16.76 -3.65 -10.66
C PRO A 98 -15.95 -2.55 -11.37
N ASP A 99 -15.03 -1.90 -10.66
CA ASP A 99 -14.24 -0.81 -11.24
C ASP A 99 -12.94 -1.28 -11.86
N GLY A 100 -12.60 -2.55 -11.75
CA GLY A 100 -11.43 -3.12 -12.38
C GLY A 100 -10.10 -2.79 -11.71
N TYR A 101 -10.09 -2.47 -10.43
CA TYR A 101 -8.86 -2.10 -9.71
C TYR A 101 -7.83 -3.22 -9.70
N LEU A 102 -8.26 -4.47 -9.79
CA LEU A 102 -7.33 -5.62 -9.79
C LEU A 102 -6.37 -5.59 -10.98
N ASN A 103 -6.72 -4.86 -12.03
CA ASN A 103 -5.88 -4.72 -13.22
C ASN A 103 -5.14 -3.39 -13.28
N MET A 104 -5.17 -2.60 -12.23
CA MET A 104 -4.55 -1.28 -12.19
C MET A 104 -3.27 -1.30 -11.34
N THR A 105 -2.34 -0.41 -11.71
CA THR A 105 -1.19 -0.11 -10.85
C THR A 105 -1.62 0.84 -9.73
N ALA A 106 -0.80 0.95 -8.70
CA ALA A 106 -1.06 1.89 -7.61
C ALA A 106 -1.25 3.31 -8.10
N ASP A 107 -0.47 3.73 -9.09
CA ASP A 107 -0.56 5.04 -9.70
C ASP A 107 -1.96 5.30 -10.26
N GLN A 108 -2.47 4.35 -11.02
CA GLN A 108 -3.80 4.45 -11.62
C GLN A 108 -4.89 4.49 -10.55
N ILE A 109 -4.77 3.67 -9.53
CA ILE A 109 -5.76 3.60 -8.44
C ILE A 109 -5.80 4.92 -7.67
N LEU A 110 -4.65 5.45 -7.28
CA LEU A 110 -4.60 6.70 -6.53
C LEU A 110 -5.10 7.88 -7.37
N ALA A 111 -4.79 7.90 -8.65
CA ALA A 111 -5.32 8.93 -9.54
C ALA A 111 -6.84 8.86 -9.62
N ASP A 112 -7.41 7.67 -9.68
CA ASP A 112 -8.87 7.50 -9.72
C ASP A 112 -9.53 7.91 -8.41
N LEU A 113 -8.92 7.56 -7.27
CA LEU A 113 -9.51 7.85 -5.96
C LEU A 113 -9.37 9.31 -5.54
N PHE A 114 -8.28 9.98 -5.91
CA PHE A 114 -7.92 11.27 -5.34
C PHE A 114 -7.84 12.42 -6.35
N ASN A 115 -8.05 12.16 -7.61
CA ASN A 115 -8.06 13.24 -8.61
C ASN A 115 -9.47 13.51 -9.19
#